data_026085f15f664b2ff45df14b50d1aba2
#
_entry.id   026085f15f664b2ff45df14b50d1aba2
#
_cell.length_a   1.000
_cell.length_b   1.000
_cell.length_c   1.000
_cell.angle_alpha   90.00
_cell.angle_beta   90.00
_cell.angle_gamma   90.00
#
_symmetry.space_group_name_H-M   'P 1'
#
loop_
_entity.id
_entity.type
_entity.pdbx_description
1 polymer ?
#
loop_
_entity_poly.entity_id
_entity_poly.type
_entity_poly.pdbx_seq_one_letter_code
_entity_poly.pdbx_strand_id
1 'polypeptide(L)'
;DTSSLPKDADVNASVASLRDVVERRVNLFGVREPTVTTQYSRLAGEWRLVVELPGVTDVIAAQKMIGETPVLDFRTPKPGVTSSTSVDFINNYDYTPLTGRYLDRASLVFDQTTNRPKVELIFNDEGGKLFAQITKENIGKQVAIFLDGAPISVPVVNEEITGGKAVISGSFTIDEARTLVGRLNAGALPLPVILSGTNVVGPTL
;
A
#
# COMPACT_ATOMS: atom_id res chain seq x y z
N ASP A 1 11.05 11.50 9.50
CA ASP A 1 11.47 11.56 10.89
C ASP A 1 12.15 10.24 11.26
N THR A 2 13.44 10.30 11.61
CA THR A 2 14.24 9.11 12.00
C THR A 2 14.14 8.77 13.48
N SER A 3 13.46 9.59 14.27
CA SER A 3 13.30 9.37 15.72
C SER A 3 12.41 8.15 16.05
N SER A 4 11.62 7.70 15.10
CA SER A 4 10.76 6.50 15.22
C SER A 4 11.50 5.19 15.00
N LEU A 5 12.77 5.23 14.55
CA LEU A 5 13.56 4.03 14.33
C LEU A 5 14.03 3.40 15.65
N PRO A 6 14.11 2.06 15.72
CA PRO A 6 14.83 1.38 16.78
C PRO A 6 16.28 1.88 16.88
N LYS A 7 16.86 1.88 18.08
CA LYS A 7 18.23 2.40 18.32
C LYS A 7 19.33 1.64 17.57
N ASP A 8 19.06 0.41 17.18
CA ASP A 8 19.94 -0.50 16.44
C ASP A 8 19.67 -0.50 14.93
N ALA A 9 18.71 0.30 14.46
CA ALA A 9 18.38 0.36 13.05
C ALA A 9 19.45 1.11 12.24
N ASP A 10 19.75 0.60 11.05
CA ASP A 10 20.59 1.33 10.08
C ASP A 10 19.76 2.46 9.46
N VAL A 11 20.02 3.68 9.94
CA VAL A 11 19.35 4.91 9.47
C VAL A 11 19.60 5.14 7.97
N ASN A 12 20.81 4.87 7.49
CA ASN A 12 21.17 5.08 6.08
C ASN A 12 20.39 4.11 5.17
N ALA A 13 20.30 2.83 5.56
CA ALA A 13 19.52 1.83 4.83
C ALA A 13 18.03 2.19 4.84
N SER A 14 17.49 2.67 5.96
CA SER A 14 16.10 3.09 6.09
C SER A 14 15.76 4.31 5.22
N VAL A 15 16.68 5.29 5.17
CA VAL A 15 16.54 6.49 4.31
C VAL A 15 16.67 6.12 2.83
N ALA A 16 17.57 5.20 2.47
CA ALA A 16 17.67 4.70 1.11
C ALA A 16 16.39 3.99 0.68
N SER A 17 15.84 3.11 1.52
CA SER A 17 14.57 2.44 1.27
C SER A 17 13.40 3.43 1.12
N LEU A 18 13.37 4.49 1.96
CA LEU A 18 12.39 5.57 1.83
C LEU A 18 12.48 6.27 0.48
N ARG A 19 13.71 6.62 0.05
CA ARG A 19 13.93 7.22 -1.28
C ARG A 19 13.37 6.33 -2.38
N ASP A 20 13.71 5.04 -2.36
CA ASP A 20 13.28 4.09 -3.40
C ASP A 20 11.74 3.91 -3.45
N VAL A 21 11.07 3.96 -2.30
CA VAL A 21 9.59 3.93 -2.24
C VAL A 21 9.01 5.22 -2.82
N VAL A 22 9.54 6.39 -2.46
CA VAL A 22 9.06 7.67 -2.97
C VAL A 22 9.33 7.79 -4.47
N GLU A 23 10.48 7.35 -4.96
CA GLU A 23 10.81 7.33 -6.39
C GLU A 23 9.82 6.47 -7.18
N ARG A 24 9.48 5.27 -6.70
CA ARG A 24 8.43 4.43 -7.32
C ARG A 24 7.08 5.13 -7.36
N ARG A 25 6.67 5.81 -6.28
CA ARG A 25 5.40 6.54 -6.23
C ARG A 25 5.35 7.67 -7.25
N VAL A 26 6.41 8.43 -7.35
CA VAL A 26 6.51 9.56 -8.27
C VAL A 26 6.51 9.09 -9.73
N ASN A 27 7.20 7.99 -10.04
CA ASN A 27 7.18 7.37 -11.37
C ASN A 27 5.76 6.90 -11.78
N LEU A 28 4.98 6.37 -10.82
CA LEU A 28 3.57 5.98 -11.06
C LEU A 28 2.66 7.18 -11.35
N PHE A 29 3.02 8.37 -10.89
CA PHE A 29 2.29 9.62 -11.17
C PHE A 29 2.46 10.10 -12.61
N GLY A 30 3.34 9.47 -13.39
CA GLY A 30 3.56 9.82 -14.79
C GLY A 30 4.34 11.11 -15.00
N VAL A 31 5.07 11.56 -13.99
CA VAL A 31 5.96 12.71 -14.08
C VAL A 31 7.15 12.36 -14.98
N ARG A 32 7.49 13.23 -15.91
CA ARG A 32 8.70 13.06 -16.74
C ARG A 32 9.93 13.43 -15.94
N GLU A 33 10.87 12.51 -15.85
CA GLU A 33 12.18 12.71 -15.22
C GLU A 33 12.10 13.28 -13.79
N PRO A 34 11.36 12.65 -12.88
CA PRO A 34 11.33 13.09 -11.50
C PRO A 34 12.69 12.85 -10.85
N THR A 35 13.06 13.72 -9.93
CA THR A 35 14.32 13.58 -9.18
C THR A 35 13.99 13.38 -7.69
N VAL A 36 14.53 12.34 -7.08
CA VAL A 36 14.41 12.08 -5.65
C VAL A 36 15.80 11.97 -5.04
N THR A 37 16.16 12.92 -4.20
CA THR A 37 17.47 12.97 -3.55
C THR A 37 17.35 13.02 -2.04
N THR A 38 18.33 12.46 -1.35
CA THR A 38 18.44 12.51 0.11
C THR A 38 19.56 13.46 0.51
N GLN A 39 19.30 14.29 1.50
CA GLN A 39 20.26 15.24 2.04
C GLN A 39 20.29 15.13 3.57
N TYR A 40 21.50 15.15 4.12
CA TYR A 40 21.68 15.21 5.57
C TYR A 40 22.11 16.61 5.99
N SER A 41 21.31 17.27 6.82
CA SER A 41 21.63 18.56 7.40
C SER A 41 22.43 18.37 8.69
N ARG A 42 23.74 18.66 8.67
CA ARG A 42 24.60 18.57 9.86
C ARG A 42 24.21 19.56 10.95
N LEU A 43 23.66 20.71 10.57
CA LEU A 43 23.23 21.75 11.51
C LEU A 43 21.96 21.34 12.28
N ALA A 44 21.01 20.72 11.59
CA ALA A 44 19.74 20.30 12.19
C ALA A 44 19.79 18.85 12.70
N GLY A 45 20.80 18.05 12.31
CA GLY A 45 20.84 16.62 12.63
C GLY A 45 19.76 15.81 11.95
N GLU A 46 19.22 16.27 10.82
CA GLU A 46 18.03 15.73 10.18
C GLU A 46 18.32 15.27 8.75
N TRP A 47 17.68 14.18 8.36
CA TRP A 47 17.58 13.76 6.98
C TRP A 47 16.42 14.46 6.28
N ARG A 48 16.67 14.93 5.06
CA ARG A 48 15.67 15.52 4.17
C ARG A 48 15.61 14.75 2.86
N LEU A 49 14.38 14.53 2.39
CA LEU A 49 14.12 14.03 1.05
C LEU A 49 13.66 15.20 0.18
N VAL A 50 14.37 15.45 -0.90
CA VAL A 50 14.03 16.47 -1.89
C VAL A 50 13.44 15.75 -3.09
N VAL A 51 12.21 16.13 -3.44
CA VAL A 51 11.46 15.55 -4.56
C VAL A 51 11.17 16.66 -5.57
N GLU A 52 11.70 16.53 -6.77
CA GLU A 52 11.46 17.46 -7.87
C GLU A 52 10.52 16.81 -8.88
N LEU A 53 9.43 17.51 -9.21
CA LEU A 53 8.36 17.02 -10.08
C LEU A 53 8.14 17.96 -11.26
N PRO A 54 8.96 17.87 -12.30
CA PRO A 54 8.82 18.75 -13.46
C PRO A 54 7.44 18.59 -14.12
N GLY A 55 6.77 19.71 -14.40
CA GLY A 55 5.50 19.74 -15.11
C GLY A 55 4.26 19.35 -14.26
N VAL A 56 4.42 19.14 -12.96
CA VAL A 56 3.28 18.88 -12.06
C VAL A 56 2.62 20.20 -11.70
N THR A 57 1.36 20.35 -12.05
CA THR A 57 0.54 21.53 -11.72
C THR A 57 -0.28 21.35 -10.47
N ASP A 58 -0.69 20.11 -10.17
CA ASP A 58 -1.45 19.78 -8.94
C ASP A 58 -0.49 19.31 -7.83
N VAL A 59 0.04 20.28 -7.12
CA VAL A 59 0.97 20.07 -6.02
C VAL A 59 0.32 19.35 -4.85
N ILE A 60 -0.97 19.60 -4.59
CA ILE A 60 -1.71 18.99 -3.46
C ILE A 60 -1.89 17.49 -3.71
N ALA A 61 -2.29 17.11 -4.92
CA ALA A 61 -2.41 15.70 -5.28
C ALA A 61 -1.06 14.97 -5.21
N ALA A 62 0.02 15.62 -5.65
CA ALA A 62 1.37 15.07 -5.56
C ALA A 62 1.83 14.89 -4.11
N GLN A 63 1.63 15.87 -3.24
CA GLN A 63 1.95 15.80 -1.82
C GLN A 63 1.19 14.66 -1.13
N LYS A 64 -0.10 14.57 -1.38
CA LYS A 64 -0.95 13.51 -0.84
C LYS A 64 -0.42 12.14 -1.23
N MET A 65 -0.15 11.92 -2.52
CA MET A 65 0.34 10.63 -3.02
C MET A 65 1.71 10.24 -2.46
N ILE A 66 2.64 11.20 -2.34
CA ILE A 66 3.96 10.94 -1.77
C ILE A 66 3.88 10.61 -0.28
N GLY A 67 3.03 11.32 0.46
CA GLY A 67 2.89 11.19 1.91
C GLY A 67 1.99 10.04 2.36
N GLU A 68 1.08 9.56 1.50
CA GLU A 68 0.20 8.45 1.86
C GLU A 68 1.00 7.17 2.12
N THR A 69 0.70 6.53 3.24
CA THR A 69 1.22 5.20 3.57
C THR A 69 0.07 4.22 3.46
N PRO A 70 -0.17 3.61 2.28
CA PRO A 70 -1.25 2.66 2.16
C PRO A 70 -0.98 1.46 3.09
N VAL A 71 -1.88 1.25 4.02
CA VAL A 71 -1.84 0.13 4.95
C VAL A 71 -2.79 -0.94 4.46
N LEU A 72 -2.22 -1.99 3.85
CA LEU A 72 -2.96 -3.18 3.47
C LEU A 72 -2.94 -4.15 4.64
N ASP A 73 -4.10 -4.55 5.11
CA ASP A 73 -4.24 -5.59 6.13
C ASP A 73 -5.37 -6.57 5.80
N PHE A 74 -5.22 -7.78 6.31
CA PHE A 74 -6.20 -8.86 6.17
C PHE A 74 -6.79 -9.14 7.54
N ARG A 75 -8.11 -9.28 7.58
CA ARG A 75 -8.84 -9.49 8.83
C ARG A 75 -9.79 -10.65 8.71
N THR A 76 -9.97 -11.35 9.81
CA THR A 76 -10.91 -12.47 9.94
C THR A 76 -12.05 -12.09 10.89
N PRO A 77 -13.26 -12.62 10.70
CA PRO A 77 -14.39 -12.30 11.57
C PRO A 77 -14.12 -12.77 13.00
N LYS A 78 -14.52 -11.97 13.98
CA LYS A 78 -14.47 -12.34 15.39
C LYS A 78 -15.32 -13.58 15.68
N PRO A 79 -14.95 -14.39 16.69
CA PRO A 79 -15.76 -15.53 17.09
C PRO A 79 -17.20 -15.13 17.40
N GLY A 80 -18.17 -15.86 16.84
CA GLY A 80 -19.61 -15.60 17.06
C GLY A 80 -20.25 -14.58 16.10
N VAL A 81 -19.49 -13.95 15.23
CA VAL A 81 -20.02 -13.06 14.19
C VAL A 81 -20.33 -13.88 12.94
N THR A 82 -21.61 -14.09 12.64
CA THR A 82 -22.06 -14.91 11.50
C THR A 82 -22.40 -14.10 10.26
N SER A 83 -22.69 -12.82 10.39
CA SER A 83 -22.94 -11.91 9.26
C SER A 83 -22.97 -10.47 9.75
N SER A 84 -22.20 -9.57 9.15
CA SER A 84 -22.25 -8.15 9.49
C SER A 84 -22.91 -7.35 8.39
N THR A 85 -24.17 -7.05 8.57
CA THR A 85 -24.96 -6.13 7.74
C THR A 85 -25.07 -4.74 8.38
N SER A 86 -24.25 -4.38 9.36
CA SER A 86 -24.46 -3.19 10.18
C SER A 86 -23.23 -2.29 10.33
N VAL A 87 -23.46 -1.11 10.88
CA VAL A 87 -22.53 -0.01 11.14
C VAL A 87 -21.23 -0.43 11.86
N ASP A 88 -21.25 -1.57 12.55
CA ASP A 88 -20.09 -2.13 13.28
C ASP A 88 -19.22 -3.09 12.45
N PHE A 89 -19.37 -3.12 11.13
CA PHE A 89 -18.63 -4.04 10.25
C PHE A 89 -17.12 -4.05 10.57
N ILE A 90 -16.52 -2.89 10.70
CA ILE A 90 -15.07 -2.74 10.95
C ILE A 90 -14.67 -3.35 12.30
N ASN A 91 -15.51 -3.19 13.33
CA ASN A 91 -15.26 -3.65 14.69
C ASN A 91 -15.45 -5.17 14.86
N ASN A 92 -16.07 -5.84 13.89
CA ASN A 92 -16.36 -7.27 13.91
C ASN A 92 -15.25 -8.15 13.33
N TYR A 93 -14.12 -7.54 12.97
CA TYR A 93 -12.97 -8.25 12.39
C TYR A 93 -11.72 -8.05 13.23
N ASP A 94 -10.96 -9.12 13.39
CA ASP A 94 -9.66 -9.13 14.04
C ASP A 94 -8.54 -9.09 12.99
N TYR A 95 -7.46 -8.39 13.30
CA TYR A 95 -6.27 -8.33 12.45
C TYR A 95 -5.58 -9.69 12.37
N THR A 96 -5.10 -10.03 11.19
CA THR A 96 -4.20 -11.15 10.98
C THR A 96 -2.74 -10.68 10.89
N PRO A 97 -1.75 -11.58 11.01
CA PRO A 97 -0.36 -11.23 10.79
C PRO A 97 -0.03 -10.82 9.35
N LEU A 98 -0.91 -11.16 8.38
CA LEU A 98 -0.70 -10.86 6.96
C LEU A 98 -1.01 -9.39 6.67
N THR A 99 0.02 -8.66 6.26
CA THR A 99 -0.06 -7.23 5.94
C THR A 99 0.63 -6.93 4.62
N GLY A 100 0.54 -5.69 4.14
CA GLY A 100 1.17 -5.25 2.91
C GLY A 100 2.69 -5.44 2.83
N ARG A 101 3.39 -5.64 3.96
CA ARG A 101 4.84 -5.94 3.98
C ARG A 101 5.20 -7.26 3.29
N TYR A 102 4.25 -8.18 3.21
CA TYR A 102 4.42 -9.48 2.57
C TYR A 102 4.01 -9.47 1.09
N LEU A 103 3.53 -8.32 0.60
CA LEU A 103 3.17 -8.17 -0.80
C LEU A 103 4.44 -7.99 -1.64
N ASP A 104 4.66 -8.90 -2.58
CA ASP A 104 5.72 -8.79 -3.58
C ASP A 104 5.28 -7.89 -4.73
N ARG A 105 4.06 -8.12 -5.25
CA ARG A 105 3.51 -7.36 -6.37
C ARG A 105 1.99 -7.39 -6.40
N ALA A 106 1.39 -6.29 -6.86
CA ALA A 106 0.01 -6.23 -7.31
C ALA A 106 -0.06 -6.04 -8.83
N SER A 107 -1.06 -6.62 -9.49
CA SER A 107 -1.25 -6.54 -10.94
C SER A 107 -2.72 -6.38 -11.30
N LEU A 108 -3.00 -5.58 -12.35
CA LEU A 108 -4.32 -5.51 -12.94
C LEU A 108 -4.55 -6.75 -13.80
N VAL A 109 -5.61 -7.48 -13.51
CA VAL A 109 -6.05 -8.64 -14.30
C VAL A 109 -7.52 -8.48 -14.68
N PHE A 110 -7.97 -9.23 -15.66
CA PHE A 110 -9.35 -9.20 -16.11
C PHE A 110 -10.00 -10.58 -15.90
N ASP A 111 -11.24 -10.55 -15.43
CA ASP A 111 -12.06 -11.76 -15.34
C ASP A 111 -12.31 -12.31 -16.74
N GLN A 112 -12.02 -13.60 -16.95
CA GLN A 112 -12.09 -14.22 -18.27
C GLN A 112 -13.51 -14.30 -18.83
N THR A 113 -14.52 -14.30 -17.99
CA THR A 113 -15.92 -14.45 -18.40
C THR A 113 -16.62 -13.10 -18.53
N THR A 114 -16.41 -12.21 -17.56
CA THR A 114 -17.13 -10.92 -17.47
C THR A 114 -16.31 -9.74 -17.97
N ASN A 115 -15.02 -9.95 -18.28
CA ASN A 115 -14.03 -8.92 -18.63
C ASN A 115 -13.94 -7.76 -17.63
N ARG A 116 -14.35 -7.98 -16.38
CA ARG A 116 -14.27 -6.98 -15.32
C ARG A 116 -12.86 -6.90 -14.77
N PRO A 117 -12.36 -5.69 -14.45
CA PRO A 117 -11.06 -5.52 -13.84
C PRO A 117 -11.05 -6.06 -12.42
N LYS A 118 -9.96 -6.76 -12.08
CA LYS A 118 -9.64 -7.30 -10.75
C LYS A 118 -8.20 -6.94 -10.41
N VAL A 119 -7.85 -6.99 -9.15
CA VAL A 119 -6.47 -6.79 -8.69
C VAL A 119 -5.93 -8.10 -8.13
N GLU A 120 -4.92 -8.66 -8.79
CA GLU A 120 -4.17 -9.81 -8.29
C GLU A 120 -3.08 -9.34 -7.35
N LEU A 121 -3.01 -9.97 -6.17
CA LEU A 121 -1.95 -9.79 -5.18
C LEU A 121 -1.05 -11.02 -5.23
N ILE A 122 0.25 -10.79 -5.29
CA ILE A 122 1.27 -11.85 -5.23
C ILE A 122 2.09 -11.59 -3.98
N PHE A 123 2.10 -12.57 -3.08
CA PHE A 123 2.86 -12.51 -1.84
C PHE A 123 4.25 -13.12 -2.01
N ASN A 124 5.20 -12.69 -1.20
CA ASN A 124 6.47 -13.37 -1.04
C ASN A 124 6.26 -14.74 -0.36
N ASP A 125 7.31 -15.55 -0.24
CA ASP A 125 7.24 -16.91 0.31
C ASP A 125 6.66 -16.96 1.72
N GLU A 126 6.99 -15.99 2.57
CA GLU A 126 6.49 -15.90 3.94
C GLU A 126 5.01 -15.52 3.96
N GLY A 127 4.64 -14.51 3.20
CA GLY A 127 3.24 -14.08 3.03
C GLY A 127 2.36 -15.17 2.42
N GLY A 128 2.87 -15.92 1.46
CA GLY A 128 2.18 -17.06 0.86
C GLY A 128 1.86 -18.15 1.89
N LYS A 129 2.78 -18.45 2.79
CA LYS A 129 2.55 -19.41 3.90
C LYS A 129 1.50 -18.90 4.89
N LEU A 130 1.59 -17.61 5.28
CA LEU A 130 0.60 -17.00 6.16
C LEU A 130 -0.78 -16.98 5.51
N PHE A 131 -0.87 -16.66 4.22
CA PHE A 131 -2.15 -16.64 3.51
C PHE A 131 -2.76 -18.03 3.39
N ALA A 132 -1.96 -19.07 3.13
CA ALA A 132 -2.41 -20.45 3.12
C ALA A 132 -2.97 -20.87 4.49
N GLN A 133 -2.28 -20.53 5.58
CA GLN A 133 -2.77 -20.81 6.93
C GLN A 133 -4.08 -20.07 7.22
N ILE A 134 -4.16 -18.76 6.94
CA ILE A 134 -5.36 -17.95 7.18
C ILE A 134 -6.55 -18.52 6.38
N THR A 135 -6.34 -18.87 5.11
CA THR A 135 -7.42 -19.41 4.28
C THR A 135 -7.85 -20.79 4.75
N LYS A 136 -6.93 -21.67 5.15
CA LYS A 136 -7.22 -22.98 5.71
C LYS A 136 -8.09 -22.92 6.98
N GLU A 137 -7.77 -22.01 7.91
CA GLU A 137 -8.48 -21.84 9.19
C GLU A 137 -9.85 -21.17 9.02
N ASN A 138 -10.08 -20.52 7.87
CA ASN A 138 -11.28 -19.74 7.59
C ASN A 138 -12.09 -20.23 6.39
N ILE A 139 -12.01 -21.52 6.03
CA ILE A 139 -12.85 -22.12 4.99
C ILE A 139 -14.34 -21.95 5.36
N GLY A 140 -15.13 -21.44 4.40
CA GLY A 140 -16.56 -21.12 4.60
C GLY A 140 -16.81 -19.79 5.32
N LYS A 141 -15.77 -19.10 5.77
CA LYS A 141 -15.85 -17.77 6.41
C LYS A 141 -15.32 -16.68 5.50
N GLN A 142 -15.59 -15.44 5.87
CA GLN A 142 -15.07 -14.27 5.17
C GLN A 142 -13.65 -13.94 5.64
N VAL A 143 -12.79 -13.55 4.69
CA VAL A 143 -11.51 -12.90 4.98
C VAL A 143 -11.55 -11.53 4.33
N ALA A 144 -11.62 -10.49 5.14
CA ALA A 144 -11.76 -9.12 4.68
C ALA A 144 -10.40 -8.52 4.36
N ILE A 145 -10.32 -7.81 3.24
CA ILE A 145 -9.14 -7.08 2.79
C ILE A 145 -9.41 -5.60 3.02
N PHE A 146 -8.56 -4.96 3.82
CA PHE A 146 -8.66 -3.56 4.18
C PHE A 146 -7.48 -2.78 3.58
N LEU A 147 -7.78 -1.57 3.14
CA LEU A 147 -6.78 -0.57 2.75
C LEU A 147 -7.07 0.72 3.51
N ASP A 148 -6.09 1.20 4.26
CA ASP A 148 -6.21 2.41 5.11
C ASP A 148 -7.40 2.37 6.07
N GLY A 149 -7.68 1.17 6.60
CA GLY A 149 -8.79 0.94 7.52
C GLY A 149 -10.17 0.83 6.86
N ALA A 150 -10.28 1.02 5.54
CA ALA A 150 -11.51 0.82 4.78
C ALA A 150 -11.54 -0.57 4.11
N PRO A 151 -12.65 -1.30 4.19
CA PRO A 151 -12.76 -2.60 3.51
C PRO A 151 -12.87 -2.40 2.00
N ILE A 152 -11.99 -3.04 1.23
CA ILE A 152 -12.00 -3.01 -0.24
C ILE A 152 -12.58 -4.28 -0.85
N SER A 153 -12.54 -5.40 -0.13
CA SER A 153 -13.15 -6.67 -0.54
C SER A 153 -13.35 -7.59 0.66
N VAL A 154 -14.43 -8.37 0.64
CA VAL A 154 -14.78 -9.30 1.73
C VAL A 154 -15.17 -10.67 1.13
N PRO A 155 -14.23 -11.37 0.51
CA PRO A 155 -14.52 -12.66 -0.10
C PRO A 155 -14.78 -13.74 0.96
N VAL A 156 -15.59 -14.74 0.57
CA VAL A 156 -15.70 -16.01 1.30
C VAL A 156 -14.58 -16.93 0.83
N VAL A 157 -13.89 -17.57 1.77
CA VAL A 157 -12.86 -18.56 1.48
C VAL A 157 -13.52 -19.89 1.13
N ASN A 158 -13.34 -20.37 -0.08
CA ASN A 158 -13.91 -21.65 -0.53
C ASN A 158 -12.99 -22.84 -0.22
N GLU A 159 -11.68 -22.60 -0.29
CA GLU A 159 -10.62 -23.61 -0.09
C GLU A 159 -9.33 -22.97 0.39
N GLU A 160 -8.39 -23.79 0.89
CA GLU A 160 -7.02 -23.37 1.22
C GLU A 160 -6.32 -22.87 -0.05
N ILE A 161 -5.69 -21.67 0.02
CA ILE A 161 -4.98 -21.08 -1.10
C ILE A 161 -3.47 -21.15 -0.85
N THR A 162 -2.81 -22.15 -1.42
CA THR A 162 -1.36 -22.41 -1.22
C THR A 162 -0.46 -21.69 -2.22
N GLY A 163 -1.02 -21.10 -3.28
CA GLY A 163 -0.26 -20.50 -4.39
C GLY A 163 0.32 -19.12 -4.11
N GLY A 164 0.17 -18.56 -2.90
CA GLY A 164 0.69 -17.22 -2.57
C GLY A 164 0.04 -16.08 -3.36
N LYS A 165 -1.17 -16.29 -3.88
CA LYS A 165 -1.91 -15.32 -4.67
C LYS A 165 -3.30 -15.08 -4.11
N ALA A 166 -3.72 -13.82 -4.09
CA ALA A 166 -5.09 -13.43 -3.80
C ALA A 166 -5.65 -12.56 -4.93
N VAL A 167 -6.96 -12.53 -5.11
CA VAL A 167 -7.62 -11.67 -6.10
C VAL A 167 -8.66 -10.82 -5.40
N ILE A 168 -8.48 -9.51 -5.52
CA ILE A 168 -9.47 -8.54 -5.06
C ILE A 168 -10.48 -8.35 -6.20
N SER A 169 -11.70 -8.79 -5.97
CA SER A 169 -12.84 -8.61 -6.86
C SER A 169 -13.74 -7.52 -6.32
N GLY A 170 -14.28 -6.69 -7.20
CA GLY A 170 -15.19 -5.60 -6.83
C GLY A 170 -15.79 -4.94 -8.08
N SER A 171 -16.55 -3.88 -7.86
CA SER A 171 -17.11 -3.06 -8.95
C SER A 171 -16.12 -1.96 -9.34
N PHE A 172 -14.88 -2.34 -9.68
CA PHE A 172 -13.86 -1.38 -10.09
C PHE A 172 -14.04 -0.97 -11.54
N THR A 173 -13.79 0.28 -11.81
CA THR A 173 -13.39 0.75 -13.15
C THR A 173 -11.93 0.39 -13.41
N ILE A 174 -11.51 0.43 -14.67
CA ILE A 174 -10.10 0.15 -15.01
C ILE A 174 -9.15 1.14 -14.33
N ASP A 175 -9.54 2.42 -14.24
CA ASP A 175 -8.71 3.47 -13.65
C ASP A 175 -8.63 3.35 -12.11
N GLU A 176 -9.71 2.96 -11.45
CA GLU A 176 -9.69 2.66 -10.02
C GLU A 176 -8.80 1.45 -9.71
N ALA A 177 -8.91 0.38 -10.50
CA ALA A 177 -8.06 -0.80 -10.34
C ALA A 177 -6.58 -0.49 -10.60
N ARG A 178 -6.25 0.34 -11.61
CA ARG A 178 -4.88 0.83 -11.85
C ARG A 178 -4.35 1.66 -10.68
N THR A 179 -5.16 2.57 -10.18
CA THR A 179 -4.80 3.40 -9.02
C THR A 179 -4.54 2.53 -7.80
N LEU A 180 -5.39 1.54 -7.53
CA LEU A 180 -5.22 0.59 -6.43
C LEU A 180 -3.92 -0.22 -6.59
N VAL A 181 -3.65 -0.77 -7.79
CA VAL A 181 -2.40 -1.47 -8.11
C VAL A 181 -1.18 -0.57 -7.87
N GLY A 182 -1.25 0.69 -8.32
CA GLY A 182 -0.19 1.68 -8.10
C GLY A 182 0.09 1.91 -6.60
N ARG A 183 -0.96 2.14 -5.81
CA ARG A 183 -0.85 2.35 -4.35
C ARG A 183 -0.27 1.11 -3.64
N LEU A 184 -0.70 -0.08 -3.99
CA LEU A 184 -0.20 -1.33 -3.42
C LEU A 184 1.27 -1.59 -3.76
N ASN A 185 1.67 -1.37 -5.01
CA ASN A 185 3.06 -1.55 -5.45
C ASN A 185 4.00 -0.47 -4.91
N ALA A 186 3.47 0.73 -4.61
CA ALA A 186 4.25 1.78 -3.98
C ALA A 186 4.71 1.41 -2.57
N GLY A 187 3.99 0.49 -1.91
CA GLY A 187 4.31 -0.01 -0.59
C GLY A 187 4.13 1.01 0.53
N ALA A 188 4.29 0.55 1.76
CA ALA A 188 4.31 1.42 2.93
C ALA A 188 5.63 2.21 3.00
N LEU A 189 5.56 3.45 3.49
CA LEU A 189 6.77 4.21 3.80
C LEU A 189 7.50 3.56 4.99
N PRO A 190 8.78 3.23 4.86
CA PRO A 190 9.54 2.64 5.95
C PRO A 190 9.78 3.62 7.12
N LEU A 191 9.60 4.91 6.84
CA LEU A 191 9.73 6.01 7.80
C LEU A 191 8.60 7.01 7.61
N PRO A 192 8.05 7.59 8.69
CA PRO A 192 7.10 8.69 8.57
C PRO A 192 7.81 9.91 7.98
N VAL A 193 7.17 10.55 7.01
CA VAL A 193 7.64 11.79 6.39
C VAL A 193 6.79 12.96 6.83
N ILE A 194 7.45 14.09 7.09
CA ILE A 194 6.81 15.36 7.44
C ILE A 194 7.14 16.34 6.33
N LEU A 195 6.12 16.97 5.76
CA LEU A 195 6.32 18.02 4.77
C LEU A 195 6.98 19.24 5.42
N SER A 196 8.21 19.55 5.03
CA SER A 196 8.94 20.71 5.53
C SER A 196 8.71 21.99 4.70
N GLY A 197 8.40 21.84 3.43
CA GLY A 197 8.15 22.97 2.56
C GLY A 197 7.88 22.54 1.12
N THR A 198 7.28 23.44 0.37
CA THR A 198 7.02 23.28 -1.07
C THR A 198 7.46 24.54 -1.78
N ASN A 199 8.16 24.37 -2.89
CA ASN A 199 8.55 25.47 -3.76
C ASN A 199 8.01 25.19 -5.17
N VAL A 200 7.27 26.14 -5.72
CA VAL A 200 6.73 26.05 -7.09
C VAL A 200 7.52 27.01 -7.96
N VAL A 201 8.25 26.47 -8.91
CA VAL A 201 8.99 27.28 -9.91
C VAL A 201 8.11 27.38 -11.16
N GLY A 202 7.58 28.57 -11.40
CA GLY A 202 6.87 28.88 -12.64
C GLY A 202 7.80 28.93 -13.85
N PRO A 203 7.25 28.86 -15.07
CA PRO A 203 8.08 29.05 -16.28
C PRO A 203 8.69 30.46 -16.24
N THR A 204 10.00 30.51 -16.27
CA THR A 204 10.74 31.77 -16.54
C THR A 204 10.48 32.19 -17.98
N LEU A 205 9.89 33.35 -18.17
CA LEU A 205 9.71 34.00 -19.47
C LEU A 205 11.07 34.39 -20.06
#